data_0d2487749bed8f9e01fb5daebce9d46b
#
_entry.id   0d2487749bed8f9e01fb5daebce9d46b
#
_cell.length_a   1.000
_cell.length_b   1.000
_cell.length_c   1.000
_cell.angle_alpha   90.00
_cell.angle_beta   90.00
_cell.angle_gamma   90.00
#
_symmetry.space_group_name_H-M   'P 1'
#
loop_
_entity.id
_entity.type
_entity.pdbx_description
1 polymer ?
#
loop_
_entity_poly.entity_id
_entity_poly.type
_entity_poly.pdbx_seq_one_letter_code
_entity_poly.pdbx_strand_id
1 'polypeptide(L)'
;MTNDLLARSPTVGEIAANLPGATAVFRRFGMDFCCKGNVALAESARERGVALADVERALAALDTDAPSKAPQESAALVDHIVSRYHDTHRRELPELIQLARKVEKVHAKRSDVPRGLADLLERMSTELQQHMAKEELILFPAMKQSMVAGLDMPIARMRHEHDDHGAHLRELDRLTNGITVPADACRTWQALYGGLVKLVDDLMEHIHLENNVLFPRFSAVESGAGFDGKLCGRR
;
A
#
# COMPACT_ATOMS: atom_id res chain seq x y z
N MET A 1 12.58 12.11 18.72
CA MET A 1 12.11 10.80 18.20
C MET A 1 12.39 10.63 16.72
N THR A 2 12.08 11.58 15.83
CA THR A 2 12.34 11.47 14.37
C THR A 2 13.82 11.28 14.03
N ASN A 3 14.72 12.07 14.65
CA ASN A 3 16.17 11.93 14.43
C ASN A 3 16.74 10.59 14.90
N ASP A 4 16.20 10.00 15.94
CA ASP A 4 16.64 8.69 16.46
C ASP A 4 16.15 7.53 15.60
N LEU A 5 14.96 7.67 15.00
CA LEU A 5 14.43 6.71 14.03
C LEU A 5 15.29 6.72 12.75
N LEU A 6 15.58 7.89 12.18
CA LEU A 6 16.35 8.02 10.94
C LEU A 6 17.84 7.61 11.10
N ALA A 7 18.41 7.74 12.31
CA ALA A 7 19.81 7.38 12.59
C ALA A 7 20.13 5.87 12.44
N ARG A 8 19.11 4.99 12.42
CA ARG A 8 19.25 3.53 12.36
C ARG A 8 19.18 2.94 10.96
N SER A 9 19.18 3.77 9.91
CA SER A 9 18.91 3.33 8.53
C SER A 9 17.58 2.56 8.40
N PRO A 10 16.45 3.15 8.83
CA PRO A 10 15.17 2.47 8.87
C PRO A 10 14.66 2.17 7.46
N THR A 11 13.80 1.18 7.36
CA THR A 11 13.07 0.90 6.12
C THR A 11 11.93 1.90 5.90
N VAL A 12 11.48 2.04 4.66
CA VAL A 12 10.36 2.93 4.34
C VAL A 12 9.06 2.48 5.02
N GLY A 13 8.86 1.17 5.19
CA GLY A 13 7.70 0.62 5.92
C GLY A 13 7.75 0.93 7.42
N GLU A 14 8.92 0.80 8.06
CA GLU A 14 9.10 1.16 9.47
C GLU A 14 8.81 2.64 9.71
N ILE A 15 9.30 3.53 8.84
CA ILE A 15 9.03 4.96 8.93
C ILE A 15 7.52 5.22 8.74
N ALA A 16 6.92 4.61 7.72
CA ALA A 16 5.50 4.76 7.42
C ALA A 16 4.61 4.32 8.60
N ALA A 17 4.97 3.21 9.26
CA ALA A 17 4.22 2.66 10.39
C ALA A 17 4.36 3.48 11.70
N ASN A 18 5.52 4.15 11.90
CA ASN A 18 5.85 4.78 13.17
C ASN A 18 5.83 6.32 13.14
N LEU A 19 5.78 6.96 11.96
CA LEU A 19 5.77 8.41 11.83
C LEU A 19 4.47 8.88 11.15
N PRO A 20 3.53 9.48 11.89
CA PRO A 20 2.29 10.01 11.31
C PRO A 20 2.57 10.99 10.17
N GLY A 21 1.90 10.79 9.04
CA GLY A 21 2.08 11.62 7.85
C GLY A 21 3.23 11.20 6.91
N ALA A 22 4.07 10.23 7.29
CA ALA A 22 5.17 9.77 6.44
C ALA A 22 4.68 9.18 5.11
N THR A 23 3.54 8.50 5.09
CA THR A 23 2.94 7.94 3.87
C THR A 23 2.64 9.02 2.82
N ALA A 24 2.19 10.21 3.25
CA ALA A 24 1.97 11.35 2.36
C ALA A 24 3.30 11.90 1.80
N VAL A 25 4.36 11.92 2.60
CA VAL A 25 5.71 12.29 2.12
C VAL A 25 6.17 11.29 1.07
N PHE A 26 6.10 10.00 1.37
CA PHE A 26 6.53 8.96 0.42
C PHE A 26 5.76 9.01 -0.90
N ARG A 27 4.43 9.20 -0.88
CA ARG A 27 3.63 9.40 -2.09
C ARG A 27 4.13 10.61 -2.91
N ARG A 28 4.39 11.74 -2.26
CA ARG A 28 4.90 12.94 -2.94
C ARG A 28 6.23 12.69 -3.66
N PHE A 29 7.10 11.86 -3.11
CA PHE A 29 8.37 11.47 -3.71
C PHE A 29 8.26 10.21 -4.59
N GLY A 30 7.07 9.65 -4.78
CA GLY A 30 6.83 8.45 -5.57
C GLY A 30 7.48 7.18 -5.00
N MET A 31 7.74 7.12 -3.70
CA MET A 31 8.39 5.99 -3.02
C MET A 31 7.37 4.92 -2.67
N ASP A 32 7.69 3.66 -2.96
CA ASP A 32 6.84 2.50 -2.67
C ASP A 32 7.06 2.02 -1.23
N PHE A 33 6.25 2.51 -0.32
CA PHE A 33 6.27 2.15 1.09
C PHE A 33 5.32 1.01 1.45
N CYS A 34 4.39 0.66 0.57
CA CYS A 34 3.37 -0.35 0.83
C CYS A 34 3.82 -1.77 0.44
N CYS A 35 4.38 -1.97 -0.75
CA CYS A 35 4.84 -3.27 -1.23
C CYS A 35 6.34 -3.49 -0.97
N LYS A 36 7.14 -2.42 -1.06
CA LYS A 36 8.58 -2.43 -0.78
C LYS A 36 8.94 -1.88 0.61
N GLY A 37 8.09 -2.07 1.58
CA GLY A 37 8.27 -1.54 2.95
C GLY A 37 9.56 -2.00 3.64
N ASN A 38 10.14 -3.12 3.24
CA ASN A 38 11.40 -3.67 3.76
C ASN A 38 12.67 -3.02 3.18
N VAL A 39 12.53 -2.12 2.20
CA VAL A 39 13.68 -1.43 1.59
C VAL A 39 14.12 -0.26 2.46
N ALA A 40 15.42 -0.07 2.64
CA ALA A 40 15.97 1.06 3.37
C ALA A 40 15.62 2.41 2.71
N LEU A 41 15.41 3.46 3.50
CA LEU A 41 15.06 4.79 3.01
C LEU A 41 16.02 5.29 1.94
N ALA A 42 17.33 5.19 2.18
CA ALA A 42 18.35 5.63 1.24
C ALA A 42 18.31 4.89 -0.09
N GLU A 43 18.07 3.58 -0.05
CA GLU A 43 17.95 2.74 -1.24
C GLU A 43 16.70 3.10 -2.05
N SER A 44 15.56 3.25 -1.39
CA SER A 44 14.31 3.65 -2.03
C SER A 44 14.41 5.04 -2.67
N ALA A 45 15.07 6.00 -2.01
CA ALA A 45 15.33 7.32 -2.58
C ALA A 45 16.23 7.23 -3.83
N ARG A 46 17.28 6.39 -3.79
CA ARG A 46 18.17 6.13 -4.92
C ARG A 46 17.44 5.50 -6.11
N GLU A 47 16.59 4.50 -5.86
CA GLU A 47 15.78 3.85 -6.92
C GLU A 47 14.85 4.85 -7.62
N ARG A 48 14.35 5.84 -6.90
CA ARG A 48 13.48 6.88 -7.44
C ARG A 48 14.22 8.09 -8.02
N GLY A 49 15.54 8.15 -7.86
CA GLY A 49 16.34 9.28 -8.33
C GLY A 49 16.06 10.59 -7.58
N VAL A 50 15.59 10.49 -6.32
CA VAL A 50 15.34 11.65 -5.46
C VAL A 50 16.47 11.82 -4.45
N ALA A 51 16.77 13.07 -4.08
CA ALA A 51 17.80 13.34 -3.08
C ALA A 51 17.32 12.88 -1.70
N LEU A 52 18.08 11.99 -1.03
CA LEU A 52 17.74 11.50 0.30
C LEU A 52 17.53 12.65 1.30
N ALA A 53 18.37 13.70 1.26
CA ALA A 53 18.26 14.86 2.13
C ALA A 53 16.94 15.62 1.99
N ASP A 54 16.29 15.59 0.80
CA ASP A 54 15.00 16.24 0.60
C ASP A 54 13.87 15.40 1.22
N VAL A 55 13.96 14.08 1.14
CA VAL A 55 13.02 13.16 1.81
C VAL A 55 13.16 13.28 3.33
N GLU A 56 14.38 13.22 3.86
CA GLU A 56 14.66 13.36 5.30
C GLU A 56 14.17 14.69 5.84
N ARG A 57 14.40 15.79 5.12
CA ARG A 57 13.90 17.12 5.51
C ARG A 57 12.37 17.16 5.53
N ALA A 58 11.71 16.52 4.58
CA ALA A 58 10.26 16.45 4.57
C ALA A 58 9.69 15.61 5.72
N LEU A 59 10.34 14.49 6.05
CA LEU A 59 9.98 13.66 7.21
C LEU A 59 10.22 14.38 8.53
N ALA A 60 11.34 15.10 8.67
CA ALA A 60 11.67 15.88 9.86
C ALA A 60 10.70 17.04 10.11
N ALA A 61 10.01 17.52 9.08
CA ALA A 61 9.00 18.58 9.19
C ALA A 61 7.62 18.08 9.66
N LEU A 62 7.43 16.77 9.81
CA LEU A 62 6.17 16.20 10.28
C LEU A 62 6.00 16.40 11.79
N ASP A 63 4.74 16.57 12.19
CA ASP A 63 4.37 16.60 13.61
C ASP A 63 4.38 15.17 14.17
N THR A 64 5.38 14.90 15.02
CA THR A 64 5.55 13.58 15.65
C THR A 64 4.53 13.27 16.73
N ASP A 65 3.84 14.29 17.24
CA ASP A 65 2.84 14.16 18.30
C ASP A 65 1.42 14.00 17.71
N ALA A 66 1.28 14.07 16.39
CA ALA A 66 0.02 13.83 15.74
C ALA A 66 -0.46 12.38 16.02
N PRO A 67 -1.74 12.20 16.43
CA PRO A 67 -2.25 10.86 16.69
C PRO A 67 -2.23 10.00 15.42
N SER A 68 -1.85 8.74 15.57
CA SER A 68 -2.02 7.76 14.49
C SER A 68 -3.50 7.66 14.12
N LYS A 69 -3.79 7.67 12.81
CA LYS A 69 -5.15 7.50 12.31
C LYS A 69 -5.61 6.04 12.34
N ALA A 70 -4.69 5.10 12.48
CA ALA A 70 -4.98 3.68 12.50
C ALA A 70 -5.14 3.17 13.95
N PRO A 71 -6.13 2.28 14.22
CA PRO A 71 -6.30 1.66 15.51
C PRO A 71 -5.09 0.83 15.93
N GLN A 72 -4.78 0.87 17.24
CA GLN A 72 -3.65 0.12 17.80
C GLN A 72 -3.99 -1.37 17.99
N GLU A 73 -5.22 -1.70 18.39
CA GLU A 73 -5.68 -3.06 18.57
C GLU A 73 -5.91 -3.77 17.24
N SER A 74 -5.44 -5.02 17.11
CA SER A 74 -5.49 -5.78 15.85
C SER A 74 -6.91 -5.99 15.34
N ALA A 75 -7.86 -6.33 16.23
CA ALA A 75 -9.25 -6.51 15.83
C ALA A 75 -9.87 -5.19 15.32
N ALA A 76 -9.62 -4.08 16.01
CA ALA A 76 -10.10 -2.77 15.59
C ALA A 76 -9.42 -2.30 14.29
N LEU A 77 -8.14 -2.64 14.07
CA LEU A 77 -7.44 -2.35 12.82
C LEU A 77 -8.03 -3.13 11.65
N VAL A 78 -8.34 -4.41 11.83
CA VAL A 78 -9.06 -5.22 10.83
C VAL A 78 -10.40 -4.58 10.48
N ASP A 79 -11.22 -4.20 11.48
CA ASP A 79 -12.51 -3.54 11.23
C ASP A 79 -12.35 -2.20 10.50
N HIS A 80 -11.30 -1.46 10.83
CA HIS A 80 -10.94 -0.23 10.12
C HIS A 80 -10.56 -0.50 8.66
N ILE A 81 -9.73 -1.50 8.37
CA ILE A 81 -9.34 -1.88 7.01
C ILE A 81 -10.58 -2.22 6.18
N VAL A 82 -11.46 -3.08 6.69
CA VAL A 82 -12.69 -3.49 6.00
C VAL A 82 -13.59 -2.29 5.73
N SER A 83 -13.95 -1.54 6.76
CA SER A 83 -14.93 -0.44 6.63
C SER A 83 -14.39 0.77 5.84
N ARG A 84 -13.10 1.10 6.01
CA ARG A 84 -12.51 2.29 5.38
C ARG A 84 -12.01 2.02 3.96
N TYR A 85 -11.45 0.84 3.70
CA TYR A 85 -10.79 0.56 2.42
C TYR A 85 -11.56 -0.46 1.59
N HIS A 86 -11.88 -1.65 2.09
CA HIS A 86 -12.58 -2.68 1.31
C HIS A 86 -13.93 -2.19 0.80
N ASP A 87 -14.76 -1.63 1.68
CA ASP A 87 -16.07 -1.10 1.30
C ASP A 87 -15.96 0.08 0.35
N THR A 88 -14.91 0.89 0.50
CA THR A 88 -14.64 2.01 -0.40
C THR A 88 -14.24 1.52 -1.79
N HIS A 89 -13.33 0.55 -1.88
CA HIS A 89 -12.92 -0.02 -3.16
C HIS A 89 -14.09 -0.68 -3.91
N ARG A 90 -14.94 -1.43 -3.19
CA ARG A 90 -16.14 -2.04 -3.77
C ARG A 90 -17.12 -1.02 -4.34
N ARG A 91 -17.26 0.12 -3.68
CA ARG A 91 -18.17 1.19 -4.12
C ARG A 91 -17.60 2.00 -5.28
N GLU A 92 -16.32 2.37 -5.20
CA GLU A 92 -15.74 3.38 -6.10
C GLU A 92 -15.18 2.80 -7.40
N LEU A 93 -14.61 1.59 -7.39
CA LEU A 93 -14.04 0.99 -8.61
C LEU A 93 -15.06 0.85 -9.76
N PRO A 94 -16.31 0.38 -9.54
CA PRO A 94 -17.30 0.34 -10.63
C PRO A 94 -17.59 1.70 -11.25
N GLU A 95 -17.60 2.77 -10.46
CA GLU A 95 -17.82 4.12 -10.95
C GLU A 95 -16.64 4.60 -11.80
N LEU A 96 -15.41 4.35 -11.34
CA LEU A 96 -14.20 4.69 -12.09
C LEU A 96 -14.10 3.95 -13.43
N ILE A 97 -14.48 2.67 -13.47
CA ILE A 97 -14.56 1.89 -14.71
C ILE A 97 -15.52 2.54 -15.71
N GLN A 98 -16.70 2.94 -15.27
CA GLN A 98 -17.69 3.61 -16.14
C GLN A 98 -17.16 4.96 -16.66
N LEU A 99 -16.51 5.75 -15.80
CA LEU A 99 -15.89 7.01 -16.19
C LEU A 99 -14.76 6.79 -17.22
N ALA A 100 -13.90 5.79 -16.99
CA ALA A 100 -12.80 5.46 -17.89
C ALA A 100 -13.33 5.04 -19.28
N ARG A 101 -14.31 4.13 -19.34
CA ARG A 101 -14.96 3.73 -20.61
C ARG A 101 -15.55 4.91 -21.35
N LYS A 102 -16.20 5.84 -20.61
CA LYS A 102 -16.78 7.03 -21.20
C LYS A 102 -15.71 7.96 -21.78
N VAL A 103 -14.61 8.19 -21.03
CA VAL A 103 -13.50 9.03 -21.48
C VAL A 103 -12.84 8.44 -22.72
N GLU A 104 -12.51 7.15 -22.72
CA GLU A 104 -11.92 6.45 -23.85
C GLU A 104 -12.81 6.51 -25.10
N LYS A 105 -14.12 6.34 -24.95
CA LYS A 105 -15.07 6.38 -26.06
C LYS A 105 -15.22 7.79 -26.63
N VAL A 106 -15.42 8.78 -25.79
CA VAL A 106 -15.69 10.17 -26.20
C VAL A 106 -14.45 10.82 -26.81
N HIS A 107 -13.28 10.49 -26.26
CA HIS A 107 -12.01 11.08 -26.69
C HIS A 107 -11.15 10.13 -27.52
N ALA A 108 -11.75 9.13 -28.18
CA ALA A 108 -11.06 8.08 -28.90
C ALA A 108 -10.05 8.54 -29.97
N LYS A 109 -10.23 9.76 -30.51
CA LYS A 109 -9.35 10.34 -31.54
C LYS A 109 -8.14 11.08 -30.96
N ARG A 110 -8.09 11.32 -29.65
CA ARG A 110 -6.98 12.00 -29.00
C ARG A 110 -5.81 11.05 -28.77
N SER A 111 -4.60 11.55 -28.88
CA SER A 111 -3.38 10.77 -28.63
C SER A 111 -3.09 10.57 -27.13
N ASP A 112 -3.57 11.47 -26.29
CA ASP A 112 -3.36 11.50 -24.83
C ASP A 112 -4.48 10.81 -24.03
N VAL A 113 -5.49 10.22 -24.73
CA VAL A 113 -6.53 9.45 -24.04
C VAL A 113 -5.91 8.19 -23.40
N PRO A 114 -6.25 7.87 -22.13
CA PRO A 114 -5.68 6.73 -21.40
C PRO A 114 -6.26 5.40 -21.89
N ARG A 115 -5.86 4.95 -23.10
CA ARG A 115 -6.37 3.72 -23.73
C ARG A 115 -5.99 2.49 -22.92
N GLY A 116 -6.98 1.64 -22.65
CA GLY A 116 -6.81 0.42 -21.86
C GLY A 116 -6.95 0.64 -20.35
N LEU A 117 -7.20 1.88 -19.91
CA LEU A 117 -7.42 2.19 -18.50
C LEU A 117 -8.67 1.50 -17.95
N ALA A 118 -9.77 1.48 -18.71
CA ALA A 118 -11.00 0.79 -18.29
C ALA A 118 -10.77 -0.70 -18.08
N ASP A 119 -10.07 -1.36 -19.02
CA ASP A 119 -9.74 -2.78 -18.91
C ASP A 119 -8.79 -3.08 -17.74
N LEU A 120 -7.83 -2.19 -17.47
CA LEU A 120 -6.96 -2.29 -16.29
C LEU A 120 -7.79 -2.20 -15.00
N LEU A 121 -8.66 -1.21 -14.87
CA LEU A 121 -9.50 -1.03 -13.69
C LEU A 121 -10.46 -2.22 -13.47
N GLU A 122 -10.94 -2.87 -14.52
CA GLU A 122 -11.76 -4.09 -14.41
C GLU A 122 -10.97 -5.28 -13.88
N ARG A 123 -9.74 -5.47 -14.36
CA ARG A 123 -8.84 -6.51 -13.82
C ARG A 123 -8.54 -6.21 -12.34
N MET A 124 -8.14 -4.98 -12.01
CA MET A 124 -7.91 -4.56 -10.63
C MET A 124 -9.13 -4.81 -9.74
N SER A 125 -10.33 -4.46 -10.21
CA SER A 125 -11.57 -4.67 -9.46
C SER A 125 -11.81 -6.15 -9.18
N THR A 126 -11.62 -7.02 -10.18
CA THR A 126 -11.84 -8.45 -10.05
C THR A 126 -10.85 -9.07 -9.07
N GLU A 127 -9.57 -8.78 -9.23
CA GLU A 127 -8.50 -9.35 -8.41
C GLU A 127 -8.58 -8.83 -6.96
N LEU A 128 -8.84 -7.53 -6.78
CA LEU A 128 -8.99 -6.95 -5.45
C LEU A 128 -10.22 -7.50 -4.70
N GLN A 129 -11.34 -7.74 -5.39
CA GLN A 129 -12.50 -8.39 -4.77
C GLN A 129 -12.19 -9.81 -4.30
N GLN A 130 -11.45 -10.59 -5.10
CA GLN A 130 -11.02 -11.94 -4.71
C GLN A 130 -10.03 -11.93 -3.56
N HIS A 131 -9.12 -10.96 -3.55
CA HIS A 131 -8.15 -10.73 -2.48
C HIS A 131 -8.85 -10.41 -1.16
N MET A 132 -9.65 -9.35 -1.11
CA MET A 132 -10.42 -8.95 0.06
C MET A 132 -11.35 -10.06 0.59
N ALA A 133 -11.94 -10.88 -0.29
CA ALA A 133 -12.76 -12.01 0.14
C ALA A 133 -11.95 -13.07 0.89
N LYS A 134 -10.71 -13.36 0.50
CA LYS A 134 -9.84 -14.30 1.23
C LYS A 134 -9.49 -13.77 2.62
N GLU A 135 -9.25 -12.47 2.72
CA GLU A 135 -8.96 -11.81 3.98
C GLU A 135 -10.17 -11.86 4.92
N GLU A 136 -11.31 -11.39 4.47
CA GLU A 136 -12.53 -11.31 5.27
C GLU A 136 -13.09 -12.67 5.69
N LEU A 137 -12.95 -13.70 4.84
CA LEU A 137 -13.51 -15.01 5.11
C LEU A 137 -12.55 -15.93 5.89
N ILE A 138 -11.24 -15.72 5.78
CA ILE A 138 -10.24 -16.65 6.30
C ILE A 138 -9.24 -15.95 7.22
N LEU A 139 -8.48 -14.97 6.70
CA LEU A 139 -7.33 -14.40 7.39
C LEU A 139 -7.73 -13.51 8.57
N PHE A 140 -8.62 -12.56 8.35
CA PHE A 140 -9.05 -11.59 9.36
C PHE A 140 -9.82 -12.23 10.53
N PRO A 141 -10.71 -13.23 10.33
CA PRO A 141 -11.31 -13.96 11.43
C PRO A 141 -10.28 -14.65 12.33
N ALA A 142 -9.26 -15.26 11.74
CA ALA A 142 -8.18 -15.90 12.51
C ALA A 142 -7.35 -14.86 13.29
N MET A 143 -7.02 -13.72 12.68
CA MET A 143 -6.30 -12.62 13.34
C MET A 143 -7.10 -12.00 14.48
N LYS A 144 -8.42 -11.82 14.32
CA LYS A 144 -9.30 -11.34 15.40
C LYS A 144 -9.35 -12.28 16.59
N GLN A 145 -9.18 -13.59 16.38
CA GLN A 145 -9.08 -14.60 17.43
C GLN A 145 -7.66 -14.74 18.00
N SER A 146 -6.74 -13.84 17.59
CA SER A 146 -5.32 -13.87 18.01
C SER A 146 -4.62 -15.19 17.68
N MET A 147 -5.08 -15.90 16.65
CA MET A 147 -4.39 -17.10 16.15
C MET A 147 -3.10 -16.66 15.44
N VAL A 148 -1.97 -17.22 15.83
CA VAL A 148 -0.67 -16.97 15.18
C VAL A 148 -0.25 -18.18 14.35
N ALA A 149 -0.48 -19.37 14.88
CA ALA A 149 -0.06 -20.61 14.21
C ALA A 149 -0.77 -20.80 12.87
N GLY A 150 0.01 -21.05 11.82
CA GLY A 150 -0.49 -21.36 10.48
C GLY A 150 -0.86 -20.17 9.61
N LEU A 151 -0.60 -18.93 10.05
CA LEU A 151 -0.87 -17.72 9.26
C LEU A 151 0.27 -17.33 8.34
N ASP A 152 1.47 -17.89 8.48
CA ASP A 152 2.64 -17.51 7.66
C ASP A 152 2.38 -17.69 6.15
N MET A 153 1.83 -18.84 5.74
CA MET A 153 1.52 -19.09 4.32
C MET A 153 0.38 -18.21 3.78
N PRO A 154 -0.76 -18.03 4.47
CA PRO A 154 -1.77 -17.06 4.09
C PRO A 154 -1.22 -15.63 3.97
N ILE A 155 -0.44 -15.16 4.95
CA ILE A 155 0.18 -13.82 4.92
C ILE A 155 1.13 -13.68 3.74
N ALA A 156 1.99 -14.67 3.50
CA ALA A 156 2.90 -14.66 2.36
C ALA A 156 2.14 -14.58 1.02
N ARG A 157 0.98 -15.27 0.92
CA ARG A 157 0.11 -15.20 -0.27
C ARG A 157 -0.48 -13.80 -0.44
N MET A 158 -0.97 -13.17 0.63
CA MET A 158 -1.50 -11.79 0.57
C MET A 158 -0.42 -10.81 0.12
N ARG A 159 0.79 -10.90 0.69
CA ARG A 159 1.94 -10.07 0.26
C ARG A 159 2.27 -10.21 -1.22
N HIS A 160 2.22 -11.43 -1.76
CA HIS A 160 2.43 -11.66 -3.19
C HIS A 160 1.34 -10.99 -4.05
N GLU A 161 0.07 -11.08 -3.64
CA GLU A 161 -1.03 -10.40 -4.33
C GLU A 161 -0.92 -8.87 -4.22
N HIS A 162 -0.37 -8.34 -3.13
CA HIS A 162 -0.05 -6.93 -3.00
C HIS A 162 1.02 -6.46 -4.01
N ASP A 163 2.02 -7.30 -4.30
CA ASP A 163 3.02 -6.99 -5.35
C ASP A 163 2.36 -6.89 -6.73
N ASP A 164 1.37 -7.75 -7.03
CA ASP A 164 0.57 -7.69 -8.25
C ASP A 164 -0.26 -6.39 -8.30
N HIS A 165 -0.90 -6.00 -7.19
CA HIS A 165 -1.61 -4.73 -7.09
C HIS A 165 -0.66 -3.53 -7.28
N GLY A 166 0.55 -3.59 -6.73
CA GLY A 166 1.60 -2.60 -6.98
C GLY A 166 1.99 -2.51 -8.46
N ALA A 167 2.01 -3.64 -9.19
CA ALA A 167 2.24 -3.64 -10.63
C ALA A 167 1.11 -2.94 -11.39
N HIS A 168 -0.14 -3.17 -11.00
CA HIS A 168 -1.30 -2.46 -11.58
C HIS A 168 -1.26 -0.95 -11.33
N LEU A 169 -0.84 -0.50 -10.13
CA LEU A 169 -0.67 0.93 -9.86
C LEU A 169 0.39 1.57 -10.77
N ARG A 170 1.49 0.87 -11.05
CA ARG A 170 2.51 1.35 -12.01
C ARG A 170 1.97 1.41 -13.43
N GLU A 171 1.16 0.44 -13.85
CA GLU A 171 0.51 0.45 -15.17
C GLU A 171 -0.50 1.59 -15.28
N LEU A 172 -1.29 1.85 -14.23
CA LEU A 172 -2.23 2.98 -14.14
C LEU A 172 -1.47 4.32 -14.31
N ASP A 173 -0.38 4.48 -13.57
CA ASP A 173 0.49 5.66 -13.64
C ASP A 173 0.99 5.89 -15.09
N ARG A 174 1.47 4.83 -15.74
CA ARG A 174 1.95 4.88 -17.13
C ARG A 174 0.84 5.25 -18.12
N LEU A 175 -0.35 4.64 -18.00
CA LEU A 175 -1.48 4.90 -18.91
C LEU A 175 -2.03 6.32 -18.79
N THR A 176 -1.91 6.91 -17.60
CA THR A 176 -2.45 8.23 -17.28
C THR A 176 -1.39 9.35 -17.30
N ASN A 177 -0.13 9.01 -17.63
CA ASN A 177 1.00 9.94 -17.57
C ASN A 177 1.10 10.61 -16.17
N GLY A 178 1.20 9.78 -15.11
CA GLY A 178 1.25 10.26 -13.73
C GLY A 178 -0.05 10.91 -13.26
N ILE A 179 -1.19 10.43 -13.73
CA ILE A 179 -2.53 10.99 -13.48
C ILE A 179 -2.58 12.50 -13.77
N THR A 180 -1.87 12.90 -14.81
CA THR A 180 -1.79 14.31 -15.24
C THR A 180 -3.02 14.69 -16.04
N VAL A 181 -3.87 15.57 -15.49
CA VAL A 181 -5.11 16.03 -16.12
C VAL A 181 -4.74 16.92 -17.33
N PRO A 182 -5.16 16.59 -18.57
CA PRO A 182 -4.98 17.49 -19.71
C PRO A 182 -5.65 18.86 -19.49
N ALA A 183 -5.03 19.93 -19.95
CA ALA A 183 -5.52 21.29 -19.73
C ALA A 183 -6.95 21.54 -20.27
N ASP A 184 -7.32 20.84 -21.32
CA ASP A 184 -8.62 20.88 -21.97
C ASP A 184 -9.52 19.66 -21.66
N ALA A 185 -9.21 18.94 -20.59
CA ALA A 185 -9.98 17.79 -20.15
C ALA A 185 -11.42 18.17 -19.80
N CYS A 186 -12.37 17.39 -20.31
CA CYS A 186 -13.77 17.57 -19.96
C CYS A 186 -14.03 17.20 -18.48
N ARG A 187 -15.17 17.62 -17.92
CA ARG A 187 -15.53 17.34 -16.51
C ARG A 187 -15.50 15.85 -16.15
N THR A 188 -15.89 14.96 -17.07
CA THR A 188 -15.83 13.51 -16.84
C THR A 188 -14.38 13.03 -16.70
N TRP A 189 -13.46 13.56 -17.51
CA TRP A 189 -12.04 13.20 -17.43
C TRP A 189 -11.39 13.74 -16.14
N GLN A 190 -11.72 14.98 -15.78
CA GLN A 190 -11.28 15.58 -14.51
C GLN A 190 -11.78 14.76 -13.30
N ALA A 191 -13.07 14.35 -13.31
CA ALA A 191 -13.64 13.52 -12.25
C ALA A 191 -12.99 12.12 -12.19
N LEU A 192 -12.73 11.48 -13.34
CA LEU A 192 -12.00 10.23 -13.42
C LEU A 192 -10.64 10.37 -12.74
N TYR A 193 -9.84 11.35 -13.14
CA TYR A 193 -8.48 11.50 -12.62
C TYR A 193 -8.44 11.88 -11.13
N GLY A 194 -9.39 12.70 -10.66
CA GLY A 194 -9.56 12.95 -9.23
C GLY A 194 -9.88 11.67 -8.45
N GLY A 195 -10.73 10.82 -9.00
CA GLY A 195 -11.04 9.51 -8.40
C GLY A 195 -9.86 8.53 -8.45
N LEU A 196 -9.05 8.55 -9.53
CA LEU A 196 -7.84 7.72 -9.62
C LEU A 196 -6.79 8.10 -8.58
N VAL A 197 -6.56 9.40 -8.33
CA VAL A 197 -5.66 9.87 -7.26
C VAL A 197 -6.12 9.27 -5.93
N LYS A 198 -7.41 9.38 -5.62
CA LYS A 198 -7.97 8.82 -4.39
C LYS A 198 -7.83 7.29 -4.32
N LEU A 199 -8.08 6.57 -5.41
CA LEU A 199 -7.92 5.12 -5.48
C LEU A 199 -6.47 4.70 -5.19
N VAL A 200 -5.50 5.37 -5.79
CA VAL A 200 -4.07 5.10 -5.57
C VAL A 200 -3.70 5.34 -4.10
N ASP A 201 -4.10 6.49 -3.55
CA ASP A 201 -3.84 6.83 -2.16
C ASP A 201 -4.46 5.82 -1.19
N ASP A 202 -5.72 5.45 -1.40
CA ASP A 202 -6.44 4.51 -0.54
C ASP A 202 -5.87 3.08 -0.66
N LEU A 203 -5.50 2.62 -1.85
CA LEU A 203 -4.94 1.28 -2.03
C LEU A 203 -3.52 1.17 -1.47
N MET A 204 -2.69 2.19 -1.62
CA MET A 204 -1.36 2.21 -1.00
C MET A 204 -1.43 2.22 0.53
N GLU A 205 -2.35 2.99 1.11
CA GLU A 205 -2.54 3.03 2.57
C GLU A 205 -3.12 1.71 3.09
N HIS A 206 -4.09 1.11 2.40
CA HIS A 206 -4.66 -0.20 2.69
C HIS A 206 -3.55 -1.26 2.77
N ILE A 207 -2.81 -1.45 1.69
CA ILE A 207 -1.69 -2.42 1.64
C ILE A 207 -0.64 -2.12 2.71
N HIS A 208 -0.35 -0.83 2.98
CA HIS A 208 0.59 -0.44 4.02
C HIS A 208 0.13 -0.90 5.41
N LEU A 209 -1.14 -0.67 5.76
CA LEU A 209 -1.67 -1.08 7.06
C LEU A 209 -1.61 -2.59 7.25
N GLU A 210 -1.79 -3.36 6.20
CA GLU A 210 -1.66 -4.81 6.26
C GLU A 210 -0.21 -5.25 6.31
N ASN A 211 0.60 -4.87 5.33
CA ASN A 211 1.97 -5.35 5.19
C ASN A 211 2.90 -4.91 6.32
N ASN A 212 2.75 -3.66 6.78
CA ASN A 212 3.71 -3.04 7.69
C ASN A 212 3.19 -2.85 9.12
N VAL A 213 1.87 -2.95 9.34
CA VAL A 213 1.28 -2.76 10.68
C VAL A 213 0.59 -4.01 11.19
N LEU A 214 -0.31 -4.64 10.41
CA LEU A 214 -1.12 -5.77 10.85
C LEU A 214 -0.36 -7.10 10.77
N PHE A 215 0.12 -7.48 9.59
CA PHE A 215 0.75 -8.78 9.34
C PHE A 215 1.97 -9.06 10.21
N PRO A 216 2.86 -8.07 10.51
CA PRO A 216 4.00 -8.31 11.39
C PRO A 216 3.63 -8.79 12.80
N ARG A 217 2.42 -8.50 13.28
CA ARG A 217 1.93 -8.93 14.59
C ARG A 217 1.60 -10.42 14.64
N PHE A 218 1.45 -11.05 13.47
CA PHE A 218 1.04 -12.46 13.30
C PHE A 218 2.09 -13.31 12.56
N SER A 219 3.17 -12.70 12.09
CA SER A 219 4.31 -13.44 11.57
C SER A 219 5.10 -13.99 12.75
N ALA A 220 5.55 -15.25 12.66
CA ALA A 220 6.45 -15.81 13.64
C ALA A 220 7.69 -14.89 13.72
N VAL A 221 7.93 -14.33 14.89
CA VAL A 221 9.24 -13.71 15.17
C VAL A 221 10.24 -14.81 14.91
N GLU A 222 11.18 -14.62 13.99
CA GLU A 222 12.38 -15.42 13.93
C GLU A 222 13.04 -15.29 15.31
N SER A 223 12.64 -16.16 16.21
CA SER A 223 13.24 -16.28 17.51
C SER A 223 14.68 -16.71 17.23
N GLY A 224 15.60 -15.78 17.33
CA GLY A 224 17.04 -16.05 17.39
C GLY A 224 17.36 -16.88 18.64
N ALA A 225 16.78 -18.05 18.73
CA ALA A 225 17.22 -19.11 19.61
C ALA A 225 18.45 -19.73 18.94
N GLY A 226 19.62 -19.16 19.24
CA GLY A 226 20.88 -19.82 19.01
C GLY A 226 20.75 -21.25 19.48
N PHE A 227 20.86 -22.17 18.55
CA PHE A 227 20.99 -23.60 18.82
C PHE A 227 22.37 -23.76 19.49
N ASP A 228 22.38 -23.66 20.82
CA ASP A 228 23.56 -23.92 21.63
C ASP A 228 23.76 -25.45 21.64
N GLY A 229 24.51 -25.89 20.62
CA GLY A 229 24.89 -27.27 20.40
C GLY A 229 25.85 -27.76 21.49
N LYS A 230 25.37 -28.00 22.72
CA LYS A 230 26.09 -28.85 23.68
C LYS A 230 25.78 -30.32 23.39
N LEU A 231 26.61 -30.85 22.52
CA LEU A 231 26.90 -32.29 22.48
C LEU A 231 27.29 -32.77 23.89
N CYS A 232 26.34 -33.40 24.59
CA CYS A 232 26.69 -34.20 25.75
C CYS A 232 27.19 -35.54 25.26
N GLY A 233 28.51 -35.67 25.15
CA GLY A 233 29.13 -36.99 25.06
C GLY A 233 29.07 -37.71 26.42
N ARG A 234 28.72 -38.99 26.41
CA ARG A 234 29.20 -40.03 27.33
C ARG A 234 28.73 -41.40 26.90
N ARG A 235 29.79 -42.17 26.56
CA ARG A 235 30.10 -43.58 26.84
C ARG A 235 29.25 -44.64 26.14
#